data_909037d690345eba1e69e6395435add7
#
_entry.id   909037d690345eba1e69e6395435add7
#
_cell.length_a   1.000
_cell.length_b   1.000
_cell.length_c   1.000
_cell.angle_alpha   90.00
_cell.angle_beta   90.00
_cell.angle_gamma   90.00
#
_symmetry.space_group_name_H-M   'P 1'
#
loop_
_entity.id
_entity.type
_entity.pdbx_description
1 polymer ?
#
loop_
_entity_poly.entity_id
_entity_poly.type
_entity_poly.pdbx_seq_one_letter_code
_entity_poly.pdbx_strand_id
1 'polypeptide(L)'
;MSQIMWNPKEKHIQSSQMKSFMNYVNTCFGIPLKNYNQLYNWSIDKTEDFWKCFWEYSDIIHHKSFNKVVDDIHRMPGAKWFEGATLNFSENLLRYRDEKLAIRFYGENENNISITYAELYESVARLSISLRKMGVKKNDRVAAF
;
A
#
# COMPACT_ATOMS: atom_id res chain seq x y z
N MET A 1 8.78 -35.13 2.19
CA MET A 1 9.26 -33.71 2.10
C MET A 1 8.93 -33.23 0.70
N SER A 2 8.21 -32.12 0.55
CA SER A 2 7.93 -31.56 -0.77
C SER A 2 9.21 -30.95 -1.35
N GLN A 3 9.55 -31.31 -2.56
CA GLN A 3 10.71 -30.79 -3.28
C GLN A 3 10.44 -29.31 -3.65
N ILE A 4 11.37 -28.42 -3.34
CA ILE A 4 11.28 -27.03 -3.75
C ILE A 4 11.42 -26.96 -5.28
N MET A 5 10.36 -26.51 -5.95
CA MET A 5 10.32 -26.46 -7.42
C MET A 5 11.01 -25.23 -8.00
N TRP A 6 11.10 -24.15 -7.24
CA TRP A 6 11.74 -22.91 -7.68
C TRP A 6 12.25 -22.08 -6.49
N ASN A 7 13.40 -21.44 -6.66
CA ASN A 7 13.96 -20.45 -5.74
C ASN A 7 14.35 -19.18 -6.52
N PRO A 8 14.13 -17.99 -5.97
CA PRO A 8 14.60 -16.76 -6.59
C PRO A 8 16.12 -16.72 -6.62
N LYS A 9 16.68 -16.20 -7.71
CA LYS A 9 18.14 -15.96 -7.81
C LYS A 9 18.54 -14.87 -6.80
N GLU A 10 19.77 -14.96 -6.26
CA GLU A 10 20.30 -14.01 -5.28
C GLU A 10 20.15 -12.54 -5.72
N LYS A 11 20.43 -12.25 -6.99
CA LYS A 11 20.23 -10.91 -7.56
C LYS A 11 18.79 -10.39 -7.38
N HIS A 12 17.79 -11.25 -7.57
CA HIS A 12 16.37 -10.88 -7.41
C HIS A 12 16.03 -10.67 -5.94
N ILE A 13 16.59 -11.46 -5.03
CA ILE A 13 16.44 -11.28 -3.59
C ILE A 13 16.96 -9.90 -3.18
N GLN A 14 18.21 -9.59 -3.57
CA GLN A 14 18.86 -8.34 -3.17
C GLN A 14 18.18 -7.08 -3.74
N SER A 15 17.56 -7.17 -4.92
CA SER A 15 16.82 -6.07 -5.54
C SER A 15 15.33 -6.01 -5.16
N SER A 16 14.85 -6.89 -4.28
CA SER A 16 13.44 -6.95 -3.89
C SER A 16 13.08 -5.88 -2.87
N GLN A 17 11.83 -5.41 -2.92
CA GLN A 17 11.26 -4.51 -1.90
C GLN A 17 11.27 -5.14 -0.50
N MET A 18 11.10 -6.47 -0.42
CA MET A 18 11.18 -7.20 0.84
C MET A 18 12.58 -7.08 1.48
N LYS A 19 13.64 -7.21 0.67
CA LYS A 19 15.02 -7.04 1.17
C LYS A 19 15.28 -5.60 1.58
N SER A 20 14.80 -4.65 0.81
CA SER A 20 14.89 -3.22 1.12
C SER A 20 14.19 -2.89 2.44
N PHE A 21 12.97 -3.37 2.64
CA PHE A 21 12.24 -3.20 3.88
C PHE A 21 12.95 -3.87 5.08
N MET A 22 13.47 -5.10 4.91
CA MET A 22 14.22 -5.79 5.95
C MET A 22 15.47 -5.00 6.38
N ASN A 23 16.19 -4.41 5.42
CA ASN A 23 17.34 -3.55 5.72
C ASN A 23 16.91 -2.28 6.46
N TYR A 24 15.77 -1.69 6.09
CA TYR A 24 15.20 -0.54 6.80
C TYR A 24 14.86 -0.89 8.27
N VAL A 25 14.19 -2.04 8.49
CA VAL A 25 13.91 -2.55 9.85
C VAL A 25 15.20 -2.74 10.65
N ASN A 26 16.22 -3.36 10.04
CA ASN A 26 17.52 -3.58 10.69
C ASN A 26 18.14 -2.26 11.14
N THR A 27 18.03 -1.22 10.33
CA THR A 27 18.55 0.12 10.65
C THR A 27 17.75 0.78 11.77
N CYS A 28 16.41 0.73 11.71
CA CYS A 28 15.55 1.39 12.68
C CYS A 28 15.64 0.76 14.09
N PHE A 29 15.78 -0.56 14.16
CA PHE A 29 15.73 -1.30 15.43
C PHE A 29 17.08 -1.87 15.86
N GLY A 30 18.15 -1.72 15.08
CA GLY A 30 19.47 -2.26 15.39
C GLY A 30 19.51 -3.79 15.46
N ILE A 31 18.66 -4.48 14.69
CA ILE A 31 18.52 -5.94 14.70
C ILE A 31 19.08 -6.56 13.40
N PRO A 32 19.70 -7.77 13.45
CA PRO A 32 20.36 -8.37 12.31
C PRO A 32 19.46 -9.38 11.57
N LEU A 33 18.29 -8.96 11.06
CA LEU A 33 17.43 -9.83 10.26
C LEU A 33 18.13 -10.18 8.92
N LYS A 34 18.23 -11.47 8.61
CA LYS A 34 18.97 -11.98 7.44
C LYS A 34 18.06 -12.57 6.36
N ASN A 35 16.86 -13.04 6.72
CA ASN A 35 15.96 -13.74 5.83
C ASN A 35 14.49 -13.46 6.16
N TYR A 36 13.61 -13.90 5.25
CA TYR A 36 12.17 -13.71 5.37
C TYR A 36 11.58 -14.28 6.67
N ASN A 37 12.00 -15.48 7.08
CA ASN A 37 11.45 -16.11 8.28
C ASN A 37 11.74 -15.30 9.54
N GLN A 38 12.92 -14.70 9.63
CA GLN A 38 13.27 -13.83 10.76
C GLN A 38 12.43 -12.54 10.74
N LEU A 39 12.24 -11.92 9.57
CA LEU A 39 11.36 -10.77 9.43
C LEU A 39 9.91 -11.13 9.80
N TYR A 40 9.42 -12.27 9.32
CA TYR A 40 8.08 -12.78 9.61
C TYR A 40 7.89 -13.00 11.12
N ASN A 41 8.79 -13.71 11.79
CA ASN A 41 8.70 -13.92 13.22
C ASN A 41 8.72 -12.59 14.00
N TRP A 42 9.62 -11.69 13.63
CA TRP A 42 9.66 -10.36 14.22
C TRP A 42 8.35 -9.59 14.00
N SER A 43 7.71 -9.70 12.85
CA SER A 43 6.44 -9.02 12.56
C SER A 43 5.27 -9.53 13.40
N ILE A 44 5.32 -10.78 13.85
CA ILE A 44 4.34 -11.38 14.76
C ILE A 44 4.64 -10.99 16.20
N ASP A 45 5.89 -11.12 16.63
CA ASP A 45 6.32 -10.88 18.00
C ASP A 45 6.28 -9.38 18.35
N LYS A 46 6.50 -8.51 17.37
CA LYS A 46 6.57 -7.05 17.47
C LYS A 46 5.59 -6.37 16.51
N THR A 47 4.34 -6.77 16.56
CA THR A 47 3.33 -6.36 15.58
C THR A 47 3.13 -4.84 15.51
N GLU A 48 3.12 -4.13 16.65
CA GLU A 48 3.01 -2.67 16.66
C GLU A 48 4.22 -2.01 15.99
N ASP A 49 5.43 -2.46 16.32
CA ASP A 49 6.67 -1.95 15.75
C ASP A 49 6.74 -2.23 14.25
N PHE A 50 6.31 -3.43 13.82
CA PHE A 50 6.23 -3.80 12.41
C PHE A 50 5.31 -2.84 11.63
N TRP A 51 4.09 -2.62 12.09
CA TRP A 51 3.12 -1.78 11.39
C TRP A 51 3.51 -0.30 11.41
N LYS A 52 4.09 0.18 12.50
CA LYS A 52 4.66 1.52 12.58
C LYS A 52 5.79 1.70 11.55
N CYS A 53 6.74 0.78 11.55
CA CYS A 53 7.87 0.77 10.62
C CYS A 53 7.41 0.68 9.16
N PHE A 54 6.40 -0.15 8.88
CA PHE A 54 5.83 -0.29 7.54
C PHE A 54 5.12 0.98 7.08
N TRP A 55 4.39 1.66 7.96
CA TRP A 55 3.79 2.96 7.68
C TRP A 55 4.83 4.00 7.26
N GLU A 56 5.92 4.10 8.01
CA GLU A 56 7.02 5.03 7.73
C GLU A 56 7.75 4.67 6.43
N TYR A 57 8.10 3.39 6.25
CA TYR A 57 8.77 2.88 5.04
C TYR A 57 7.94 3.08 3.77
N SER A 58 6.63 2.94 3.85
CA SER A 58 5.72 3.06 2.71
C SER A 58 5.46 4.51 2.29
N ASP A 59 5.99 5.48 3.04
CA ASP A 59 5.83 6.92 2.78
C ASP A 59 4.35 7.28 2.48
N ILE A 60 3.46 6.87 3.39
CA ILE A 60 2.02 7.09 3.24
C ILE A 60 1.69 8.57 3.32
N ILE A 61 1.04 9.11 2.27
CA ILE A 61 0.53 10.47 2.26
C ILE A 61 -0.67 10.55 3.21
N HIS A 62 -0.54 11.34 4.26
CA HIS A 62 -1.58 11.50 5.27
C HIS A 62 -1.76 12.97 5.66
N HIS A 63 -2.99 13.35 6.01
CA HIS A 63 -3.30 14.71 6.49
C HIS A 63 -3.10 14.86 7.99
N LYS A 64 -3.30 13.77 8.73
CA LYS A 64 -3.04 13.68 10.15
C LYS A 64 -2.41 12.33 10.47
N SER A 65 -1.34 12.34 11.27
CA SER A 65 -0.70 11.12 11.74
C SER A 65 -1.55 10.40 12.79
N PHE A 66 -1.23 9.15 13.06
CA PHE A 66 -1.89 8.35 14.10
C PHE A 66 -1.39 8.74 15.50
N ASN A 67 -2.25 8.52 16.49
CA ASN A 67 -1.90 8.62 17.91
C ASN A 67 -1.36 7.30 18.44
N LYS A 68 -1.91 6.17 17.96
CA LYS A 68 -1.57 4.80 18.36
C LYS A 68 -1.68 3.87 17.15
N VAL A 69 -0.78 2.90 17.06
CA VAL A 69 -0.77 1.92 15.95
C VAL A 69 -1.98 0.99 16.03
N VAL A 70 -2.24 0.42 17.19
CA VAL A 70 -3.42 -0.43 17.45
C VAL A 70 -3.88 -0.24 18.90
N ASP A 71 -5.20 -0.25 19.14
CA ASP A 71 -5.76 -0.13 20.49
C ASP A 71 -5.59 -1.40 21.33
N ASP A 72 -5.89 -2.55 20.73
CA ASP A 72 -5.77 -3.87 21.36
C ASP A 72 -5.56 -4.94 20.28
N ILE A 73 -4.34 -5.49 20.21
CA ILE A 73 -3.95 -6.50 19.22
C ILE A 73 -4.71 -7.82 19.37
N HIS A 74 -5.22 -8.12 20.56
CA HIS A 74 -5.95 -9.35 20.85
C HIS A 74 -7.44 -9.26 20.55
N ARG A 75 -7.94 -8.06 20.21
CA ARG A 75 -9.34 -7.87 19.84
C ARG A 75 -9.56 -8.27 18.40
N MET A 76 -10.25 -9.39 18.19
CA MET A 76 -10.62 -9.85 16.83
C MET A 76 -12.05 -10.39 16.84
N PRO A 77 -12.98 -9.78 16.07
CA PRO A 77 -12.84 -8.56 15.27
C PRO A 77 -12.94 -7.27 16.09
N GLY A 78 -12.54 -6.16 15.46
CA GLY A 78 -12.83 -4.81 15.97
C GLY A 78 -11.65 -4.05 16.56
N ALA A 79 -10.41 -4.55 16.44
CA ALA A 79 -9.22 -3.77 16.73
C ALA A 79 -9.19 -2.50 15.87
N LYS A 80 -8.84 -1.37 16.48
CA LYS A 80 -8.69 -0.09 15.77
C LYS A 80 -7.22 0.12 15.44
N TRP A 81 -6.93 0.19 14.15
CA TRP A 81 -5.57 0.42 13.65
C TRP A 81 -5.36 1.88 13.26
N PHE A 82 -4.18 2.41 13.56
CA PHE A 82 -3.74 3.76 13.24
C PHE A 82 -4.75 4.83 13.67
N GLU A 83 -5.23 4.71 14.91
CA GLU A 83 -6.28 5.58 15.45
C GLU A 83 -5.86 7.06 15.40
N GLY A 84 -6.74 7.89 14.88
CA GLY A 84 -6.52 9.33 14.69
C GLY A 84 -5.89 9.70 13.36
N ALA A 85 -5.36 8.75 12.59
CA ALA A 85 -4.85 9.04 11.25
C ALA A 85 -5.98 9.41 10.29
N THR A 86 -5.69 10.35 9.40
CA THR A 86 -6.59 10.71 8.29
C THR A 86 -5.78 10.78 7.01
N LEU A 87 -6.24 10.09 5.98
CA LEU A 87 -5.62 10.07 4.67
C LEU A 87 -6.67 9.99 3.57
N ASN A 88 -6.26 10.30 2.34
CA ASN A 88 -7.04 10.03 1.15
C ASN A 88 -6.42 8.84 0.40
N PHE A 89 -7.19 7.76 0.26
CA PHE A 89 -6.72 6.55 -0.43
C PHE A 89 -6.40 6.81 -1.90
N SER A 90 -7.26 7.56 -2.60
CA SER A 90 -7.03 7.93 -4.00
C SER A 90 -5.79 8.79 -4.19
N GLU A 91 -5.48 9.69 -3.26
CA GLU A 91 -4.26 10.50 -3.29
C GLU A 91 -3.00 9.62 -3.23
N ASN A 92 -3.02 8.58 -2.38
CA ASN A 92 -1.94 7.61 -2.31
C ASN A 92 -1.80 6.77 -3.58
N LEU A 93 -2.92 6.32 -4.18
CA LEU A 93 -2.89 5.57 -5.44
C LEU A 93 -2.41 6.41 -6.63
N LEU A 94 -2.74 7.70 -6.65
CA LEU A 94 -2.42 8.64 -7.73
C LEU A 94 -1.17 9.47 -7.46
N ARG A 95 -0.30 9.03 -6.55
CA ARG A 95 0.95 9.75 -6.23
C ARG A 95 1.91 9.84 -7.43
N TYR A 96 1.91 8.82 -8.26
CA TYR A 96 2.68 8.78 -9.50
C TYR A 96 1.86 9.40 -10.63
N ARG A 97 2.50 10.22 -11.48
CA ARG A 97 1.86 10.94 -12.59
C ARG A 97 2.76 10.89 -13.83
N ASP A 98 3.37 9.74 -14.03
CA ASP A 98 4.30 9.46 -15.10
C ASP A 98 3.64 8.62 -16.21
N GLU A 99 4.38 8.38 -17.30
CA GLU A 99 3.92 7.59 -18.45
C GLU A 99 3.98 6.07 -18.21
N LYS A 100 4.26 5.62 -16.99
CA LYS A 100 4.20 4.20 -16.70
C LYS A 100 2.79 3.69 -16.75
N LEU A 101 2.65 2.44 -17.18
CA LEU A 101 1.37 1.75 -17.26
C LEU A 101 0.74 1.61 -15.87
N ALA A 102 -0.47 2.18 -15.71
CA ALA A 102 -1.27 2.05 -14.49
C ALA A 102 -2.32 0.93 -14.60
N ILE A 103 -3.03 0.88 -15.72
CA ILE A 103 -4.11 -0.09 -15.96
C ILE A 103 -3.94 -0.69 -17.35
N ARG A 104 -4.08 -2.01 -17.43
CA ARG A 104 -4.22 -2.73 -18.71
C ARG A 104 -5.48 -3.58 -18.66
N PHE A 105 -6.37 -3.32 -19.60
CA PHE A 105 -7.61 -4.07 -19.79
C PHE A 105 -7.51 -4.93 -21.04
N TYR A 106 -7.93 -6.17 -20.92
CA TYR A 106 -8.05 -7.12 -22.03
C TYR A 106 -9.53 -7.50 -22.19
N GLY A 107 -10.14 -7.06 -23.28
CA GLY A 107 -11.53 -7.37 -23.61
C GLY A 107 -11.65 -8.65 -24.44
N GLU A 108 -12.84 -9.24 -24.44
CA GLU A 108 -13.13 -10.47 -25.22
C GLU A 108 -12.98 -10.29 -26.73
N ASN A 109 -13.17 -9.05 -27.24
CA ASN A 109 -13.11 -8.71 -28.66
C ASN A 109 -11.78 -8.05 -29.05
N GLU A 110 -10.65 -8.46 -28.47
CA GLU A 110 -9.31 -7.90 -28.70
C GLU A 110 -9.19 -6.40 -28.42
N ASN A 111 -10.19 -5.75 -27.83
CA ASN A 111 -10.14 -4.37 -27.40
C ASN A 111 -9.26 -4.23 -26.17
N ASN A 112 -7.96 -4.09 -26.39
CA ASN A 112 -6.98 -3.90 -25.34
C ASN A 112 -6.83 -2.41 -25.05
N ILE A 113 -7.07 -1.99 -23.82
CA ILE A 113 -6.90 -0.61 -23.38
C ILE A 113 -5.74 -0.57 -22.38
N SER A 114 -4.87 0.40 -22.58
CA SER A 114 -3.79 0.70 -21.63
C SER A 114 -3.91 2.16 -21.21
N ILE A 115 -3.81 2.43 -19.91
CA ILE A 115 -3.90 3.75 -19.31
C ILE A 115 -2.65 3.97 -18.46
N THR A 116 -1.96 5.09 -18.69
CA THR A 116 -0.80 5.50 -17.90
C THR A 116 -1.23 6.13 -16.56
N TYR A 117 -0.31 6.28 -15.61
CA TYR A 117 -0.60 7.00 -14.36
C TYR A 117 -0.96 8.47 -14.60
N ALA A 118 -0.35 9.13 -15.60
CA ALA A 118 -0.71 10.49 -16.00
C ALA A 118 -2.16 10.57 -16.48
N GLU A 119 -2.55 9.71 -17.41
CA GLU A 119 -3.92 9.65 -17.97
C GLU A 119 -4.96 9.29 -16.91
N LEU A 120 -4.63 8.35 -16.00
CA LEU A 120 -5.50 7.98 -14.88
C LEU A 120 -5.72 9.17 -13.94
N TYR A 121 -4.65 9.88 -13.58
CA TYR A 121 -4.74 11.06 -12.74
C TYR A 121 -5.65 12.13 -13.36
N GLU A 122 -5.48 12.46 -14.64
CA GLU A 122 -6.32 13.43 -15.34
C GLU A 122 -7.78 13.00 -15.40
N SER A 123 -8.05 11.71 -15.64
CA SER A 123 -9.40 11.18 -15.72
C SER A 123 -10.11 11.28 -14.37
N VAL A 124 -9.42 10.94 -13.27
CA VAL A 124 -9.94 11.10 -11.90
C VAL A 124 -10.15 12.57 -11.55
N ALA A 125 -9.24 13.46 -11.95
CA ALA A 125 -9.37 14.89 -11.71
C ALA A 125 -10.62 15.46 -12.44
N ARG A 126 -10.84 15.13 -13.71
CA ARG A 126 -12.04 15.52 -14.48
C ARG A 126 -13.33 15.02 -13.83
N LEU A 127 -13.37 13.74 -13.43
CA LEU A 127 -14.53 13.16 -12.75
C LEU A 127 -14.80 13.87 -11.42
N SER A 128 -13.77 14.10 -10.61
CA SER A 128 -13.88 14.80 -9.34
C SER A 128 -14.46 16.22 -9.50
N ILE A 129 -14.02 16.96 -10.50
CA ILE A 129 -14.58 18.30 -10.82
C ILE A 129 -16.05 18.19 -11.23
N SER A 130 -16.42 17.21 -12.05
CA SER A 130 -17.79 17.00 -12.49
C SER A 130 -18.72 16.66 -11.33
N LEU A 131 -18.33 15.76 -10.45
CA LEU A 131 -19.10 15.41 -9.26
C LEU A 131 -19.34 16.62 -8.33
N ARG A 132 -18.30 17.44 -8.13
CA ARG A 132 -18.45 18.68 -7.33
C ARG A 132 -19.40 19.68 -8.00
N LYS A 133 -19.36 19.84 -9.34
CA LYS A 133 -20.30 20.68 -10.07
C LYS A 133 -21.73 20.18 -9.98
N MET A 134 -21.96 18.86 -9.90
CA MET A 134 -23.26 18.24 -9.67
C MET A 134 -23.75 18.40 -8.22
N GLY A 135 -22.94 18.99 -7.33
CA GLY A 135 -23.32 19.25 -5.96
C GLY A 135 -23.04 18.11 -4.98
N VAL A 136 -22.28 17.07 -5.38
CA VAL A 136 -21.90 15.96 -4.50
C VAL A 136 -21.03 16.49 -3.35
N LYS A 137 -21.43 16.15 -2.12
CA LYS A 137 -20.82 16.61 -0.87
C LYS A 137 -20.40 15.42 0.02
N LYS A 138 -19.72 15.74 1.11
CA LYS A 138 -19.38 14.74 2.13
C LYS A 138 -20.64 14.04 2.64
N ASN A 139 -20.60 12.73 2.75
CA ASN A 139 -21.66 11.79 3.14
C ASN A 139 -22.66 11.43 2.02
N ASP A 140 -22.56 12.01 0.84
CA ASP A 140 -23.35 11.54 -0.31
C ASP A 140 -22.87 10.15 -0.76
N ARG A 141 -23.80 9.36 -1.25
CA ARG A 141 -23.51 8.02 -1.77
C ARG A 141 -23.50 8.07 -3.28
N VAL A 142 -22.37 7.67 -3.87
CA VAL A 142 -22.20 7.53 -5.32
C VAL A 142 -22.10 6.04 -5.64
N ALA A 143 -22.87 5.56 -6.58
CA ALA A 143 -22.83 4.19 -7.09
C ALA A 143 -22.33 4.18 -8.53
N ALA A 144 -21.60 3.14 -8.90
CA ALA A 144 -21.15 2.86 -10.25
C ALA A 144 -21.37 1.37 -10.58
N PHE A 145 -21.62 1.05 -11.87
CA PHE A 145 -21.76 -0.31 -12.40
C PHE A 145 -21.13 -0.41 -13.78
#